data_79ad0ced5a4ba17019e001553a954339
#
_entry.id   79ad0ced5a4ba17019e001553a954339
#
_cell.length_a   1.000
_cell.length_b   1.000
_cell.length_c   1.000
_cell.angle_alpha   90.00
_cell.angle_beta   90.00
_cell.angle_gamma   90.00
#
_symmetry.space_group_name_H-M   'P 1'
#
loop_
_entity.id
_entity.type
_entity.pdbx_description
1 polymer ?
#
loop_
_entity_poly.entity_id
_entity_poly.type
_entity_poly.pdbx_seq_one_letter_code
_entity_poly.pdbx_strand_id
1 'polypeptide(L)'
;MRGRFLVLEGIDGCGKTTQLDALRQWLPGSGLMPPGSRLVVSREPGGTALGQALRSLLLHPPEAASPGPTAELLLYAADRAQHVEATILPALEAGDWVLCDRFTGSTAAYQGYGRGLSLDLIEQLEAIATGGLRADLTLWLDLPLEQSLQRRQGRAADRIEASGAAFLARVAAGFGQLAERRGWLRLDASAPLPQVTAACRRLIQARLGRGDQGPAAPSPAASVGFEAEAPGLPGSRSLNG
;
A
#
# COMPACT_ATOMS: atom_id res chain seq x y z
N MET A 1 -18.04 1.92 -15.54
CA MET A 1 -17.69 0.94 -14.45
C MET A 1 -16.44 1.48 -13.76
N ARG A 2 -16.37 1.38 -12.42
CA ARG A 2 -15.18 1.74 -11.66
C ARG A 2 -13.99 0.86 -12.07
N GLY A 3 -12.81 1.44 -12.12
CA GLY A 3 -11.56 0.69 -12.35
C GLY A 3 -11.25 -0.32 -11.25
N ARG A 4 -10.18 -1.10 -11.43
CA ARG A 4 -9.73 -2.10 -10.44
C ARG A 4 -8.43 -1.67 -9.80
N PHE A 5 -8.30 -1.95 -8.51
CA PHE A 5 -7.11 -1.65 -7.72
C PHE A 5 -6.38 -2.94 -7.32
N LEU A 6 -5.18 -3.15 -7.88
CA LEU A 6 -4.33 -4.31 -7.66
C LEU A 6 -3.10 -3.88 -6.84
N VAL A 7 -2.74 -4.69 -5.85
CA VAL A 7 -1.60 -4.42 -4.98
C VAL A 7 -0.65 -5.62 -4.96
N LEU A 8 0.65 -5.34 -5.02
CA LEU A 8 1.71 -6.30 -4.74
C LEU A 8 2.28 -6.05 -3.33
N GLU A 9 2.27 -7.08 -2.50
CA GLU A 9 2.79 -7.04 -1.13
C GLU A 9 3.90 -8.08 -0.92
N GLY A 10 4.71 -7.89 0.09
CA GLY A 10 5.80 -8.79 0.49
C GLY A 10 7.03 -8.06 0.96
N ILE A 11 7.96 -8.80 1.56
CA ILE A 11 9.23 -8.26 2.09
C ILE A 11 10.12 -7.69 0.97
N ASP A 12 11.14 -6.92 1.34
CA ASP A 12 12.11 -6.39 0.37
C ASP A 12 12.91 -7.53 -0.28
N GLY A 13 13.25 -7.38 -1.55
CA GLY A 13 13.93 -8.43 -2.32
C GLY A 13 13.04 -9.57 -2.81
N CYS A 14 11.72 -9.59 -2.49
CA CYS A 14 10.83 -10.65 -2.98
C CYS A 14 10.47 -10.54 -4.47
N GLY A 15 10.87 -9.46 -5.16
CA GLY A 15 10.69 -9.32 -6.59
C GLY A 15 9.47 -8.50 -7.02
N LYS A 16 8.85 -7.70 -6.12
CA LYS A 16 7.70 -6.85 -6.45
C LYS A 16 7.91 -5.97 -7.67
N THR A 17 9.01 -5.22 -7.72
CA THR A 17 9.33 -4.34 -8.85
C THR A 17 9.40 -5.10 -10.18
N THR A 18 10.02 -6.29 -10.19
CA THR A 18 10.12 -7.13 -11.38
C THR A 18 8.74 -7.60 -11.83
N GLN A 19 7.88 -8.03 -10.89
CA GLN A 19 6.51 -8.45 -11.23
C GLN A 19 5.64 -7.26 -11.63
N LEU A 20 5.82 -6.11 -11.00
CA LEU A 20 5.15 -4.86 -11.38
C LEU A 20 5.43 -4.52 -12.85
N ASP A 21 6.70 -4.56 -13.27
CA ASP A 21 7.10 -4.28 -14.64
C ASP A 21 6.54 -5.33 -15.63
N ALA A 22 6.57 -6.60 -15.27
CA ALA A 22 6.01 -7.67 -16.08
C ALA A 22 4.48 -7.56 -16.23
N LEU A 23 3.79 -7.16 -15.17
CA LEU A 23 2.34 -6.94 -15.17
C LEU A 23 1.96 -5.65 -15.91
N ARG A 24 2.76 -4.59 -15.78
CA ARG A 24 2.59 -3.34 -16.52
C ARG A 24 2.59 -3.56 -18.03
N GLN A 25 3.46 -4.44 -18.51
CA GLN A 25 3.53 -4.78 -19.94
C GLN A 25 2.42 -5.71 -20.38
N TRP A 26 1.95 -6.59 -19.51
CA TRP A 26 0.99 -7.64 -19.86
C TRP A 26 -0.48 -7.20 -19.72
N LEU A 27 -0.84 -6.50 -18.64
CA LEU A 27 -2.24 -6.17 -18.31
C LEU A 27 -3.00 -5.45 -19.43
N PRO A 28 -2.44 -4.43 -20.12
CA PRO A 28 -3.16 -3.72 -21.18
C PRO A 28 -3.57 -4.60 -22.37
N GLY A 29 -2.77 -5.63 -22.67
CA GLY A 29 -3.06 -6.58 -23.77
C GLY A 29 -3.73 -7.88 -23.32
N SER A 30 -4.07 -8.02 -22.03
CA SER A 30 -4.57 -9.27 -21.46
C SER A 30 -6.04 -9.58 -21.76
N GLY A 31 -6.79 -8.60 -22.21
CA GLY A 31 -8.25 -8.69 -22.38
C GLY A 31 -9.04 -8.57 -21.06
N LEU A 32 -8.37 -8.35 -19.92
CA LEU A 32 -9.02 -8.18 -18.61
C LEU A 32 -9.51 -6.76 -18.36
N MET A 33 -8.77 -5.79 -18.88
CA MET A 33 -9.09 -4.39 -18.72
C MET A 33 -10.21 -3.97 -19.71
N PRO A 34 -11.15 -3.11 -19.29
CA PRO A 34 -12.17 -2.58 -20.20
C PRO A 34 -11.52 -1.82 -21.37
N PRO A 35 -12.11 -1.88 -22.57
CA PRO A 35 -11.64 -1.10 -23.72
C PRO A 35 -11.54 0.39 -23.38
N GLY A 36 -10.40 1.01 -23.69
CA GLY A 36 -10.15 2.44 -23.46
C GLY A 36 -9.67 2.78 -22.04
N SER A 37 -9.70 1.85 -21.08
CA SER A 37 -9.12 2.09 -19.75
C SER A 37 -7.59 2.08 -19.80
N ARG A 38 -6.97 2.89 -18.94
CA ARG A 38 -5.51 2.96 -18.77
C ARG A 38 -5.07 2.16 -17.55
N LEU A 39 -3.81 1.79 -17.53
CA LEU A 39 -3.15 1.22 -16.35
C LEU A 39 -2.26 2.28 -15.70
N VAL A 40 -2.63 2.72 -14.50
CA VAL A 40 -1.83 3.57 -13.65
C VAL A 40 -0.95 2.68 -12.77
N VAL A 41 0.37 2.86 -12.85
CA VAL A 41 1.34 2.11 -12.04
C VAL A 41 1.93 3.04 -11.01
N SER A 42 1.88 2.63 -9.74
CA SER A 42 2.32 3.45 -8.62
C SER A 42 2.96 2.61 -7.50
N ARG A 43 3.34 3.28 -6.40
CA ARG A 43 3.96 2.63 -5.24
C ARG A 43 3.74 3.44 -3.96
N GLU A 44 3.89 2.79 -2.81
CA GLU A 44 3.97 3.43 -1.50
C GLU A 44 5.23 3.00 -0.73
N PRO A 45 5.90 3.96 -0.04
CA PRO A 45 5.68 5.39 -0.15
C PRO A 45 6.25 5.97 -1.44
N GLY A 46 5.74 7.15 -1.85
CA GLY A 46 6.33 7.93 -2.94
C GLY A 46 5.54 7.94 -4.26
N GLY A 47 4.24 7.66 -4.23
CA GLY A 47 3.35 7.70 -5.40
C GLY A 47 2.99 9.10 -5.89
N THR A 48 3.29 10.15 -5.13
CA THR A 48 3.02 11.56 -5.44
C THR A 48 4.25 12.42 -5.18
N ALA A 49 4.24 13.69 -5.57
CA ALA A 49 5.34 14.62 -5.29
C ALA A 49 5.56 14.79 -3.77
N LEU A 50 4.48 14.97 -2.98
CA LEU A 50 4.57 14.97 -1.52
C LEU A 50 5.08 13.63 -1.00
N GLY A 51 4.55 12.54 -1.54
CA GLY A 51 4.97 11.19 -1.18
C GLY A 51 6.47 10.94 -1.40
N GLN A 52 7.06 11.49 -2.45
CA GLN A 52 8.50 11.38 -2.69
C GLN A 52 9.33 12.08 -1.60
N ALA A 53 8.89 13.26 -1.15
CA ALA A 53 9.53 13.94 -0.03
C ALA A 53 9.41 13.13 1.28
N LEU A 54 8.22 12.60 1.57
CA LEU A 54 7.99 11.72 2.71
C LEU A 54 8.81 10.44 2.63
N ARG A 55 8.93 9.83 1.46
CA ARG A 55 9.78 8.66 1.22
C ARG A 55 11.24 8.94 1.57
N SER A 56 11.77 10.10 1.17
CA SER A 56 13.14 10.49 1.50
C SER A 56 13.34 10.60 3.02
N LEU A 57 12.40 11.22 3.74
CA LEU A 57 12.42 11.31 5.20
C LEU A 57 12.29 9.93 5.89
N LEU A 58 11.50 9.04 5.33
CA LEU A 58 11.27 7.71 5.88
C LEU A 58 12.45 6.77 5.69
N LEU A 59 13.06 6.76 4.50
CA LEU A 59 14.07 5.78 4.11
C LEU A 59 15.51 6.30 4.28
N HIS A 60 15.71 7.60 4.07
CA HIS A 60 17.02 8.27 4.08
C HIS A 60 16.95 9.59 4.84
N PRO A 61 16.51 9.61 6.11
CA PRO A 61 16.44 10.84 6.89
C PRO A 61 17.86 11.38 7.13
N PRO A 62 18.00 12.72 7.28
CA PRO A 62 19.22 13.28 7.87
C PRO A 62 19.49 12.64 9.23
N GLU A 63 20.75 12.46 9.63
CA GLU A 63 21.14 11.72 10.83
C GLU A 63 20.41 12.19 12.10
N ALA A 64 20.22 13.49 12.26
CA ALA A 64 19.53 14.10 13.41
C ALA A 64 17.98 14.04 13.30
N ALA A 65 17.39 13.57 12.18
CA ALA A 65 15.97 13.65 11.89
C ALA A 65 15.30 12.26 11.72
N SER A 66 15.89 11.20 12.27
CA SER A 66 15.33 9.86 12.16
C SER A 66 14.00 9.75 12.92
N PRO A 67 12.87 9.42 12.25
CA PRO A 67 11.57 9.36 12.93
C PRO A 67 11.50 8.18 13.89
N GLY A 68 10.92 8.41 15.06
CA GLY A 68 10.53 7.33 15.99
C GLY A 68 9.34 6.54 15.44
N PRO A 69 9.00 5.37 16.05
CA PRO A 69 8.01 4.44 15.49
C PRO A 69 6.63 5.07 15.23
N THR A 70 6.12 5.91 16.12
CA THR A 70 4.82 6.58 15.91
C THR A 70 4.87 7.62 14.81
N ALA A 71 5.94 8.44 14.76
CA ALA A 71 6.12 9.41 13.68
C ALA A 71 6.29 8.71 12.32
N GLU A 72 7.03 7.60 12.27
CA GLU A 72 7.15 6.74 11.10
C GLU A 72 5.78 6.28 10.60
N LEU A 73 4.92 5.77 11.48
CA LEU A 73 3.56 5.33 11.15
C LEU A 73 2.71 6.49 10.59
N LEU A 74 2.74 7.66 11.22
CA LEU A 74 1.99 8.83 10.78
C LEU A 74 2.47 9.36 9.41
N LEU A 75 3.76 9.31 9.13
CA LEU A 75 4.31 9.69 7.83
C LEU A 75 3.88 8.72 6.72
N TYR A 76 3.82 7.41 6.99
CA TYR A 76 3.25 6.44 6.05
C TYR A 76 1.76 6.66 5.82
N ALA A 77 1.00 7.01 6.86
CA ALA A 77 -0.42 7.33 6.73
C ALA A 77 -0.65 8.61 5.91
N ALA A 78 0.17 9.64 6.11
CA ALA A 78 0.12 10.88 5.33
C ALA A 78 0.46 10.66 3.85
N ASP A 79 1.51 9.87 3.55
CA ASP A 79 1.85 9.47 2.17
C ASP A 79 0.66 8.79 1.50
N ARG A 80 0.05 7.83 2.19
CA ARG A 80 -1.09 7.06 1.68
C ARG A 80 -2.31 7.92 1.44
N ALA A 81 -2.67 8.80 2.38
CA ALA A 81 -3.81 9.69 2.22
C ALA A 81 -3.67 10.55 0.95
N GLN A 82 -2.50 11.19 0.78
CA GLN A 82 -2.20 11.98 -0.42
C GLN A 82 -2.23 11.12 -1.70
N HIS A 83 -1.71 9.89 -1.64
CA HIS A 83 -1.67 8.99 -2.79
C HIS A 83 -3.07 8.53 -3.19
N VAL A 84 -3.92 8.20 -2.22
CA VAL A 84 -5.31 7.80 -2.46
C VAL A 84 -6.09 8.95 -3.09
N GLU A 85 -6.03 10.14 -2.52
CA GLU A 85 -6.78 11.31 -2.99
C GLU A 85 -6.31 11.82 -4.34
N ALA A 86 -4.99 11.91 -4.54
CA ALA A 86 -4.44 12.57 -5.73
C ALA A 86 -4.25 11.61 -6.92
N THR A 87 -4.20 10.30 -6.70
CA THR A 87 -3.82 9.35 -7.75
C THR A 87 -4.80 8.17 -7.86
N ILE A 88 -5.02 7.44 -6.74
CA ILE A 88 -5.74 6.16 -6.85
C ILE A 88 -7.22 6.38 -7.12
N LEU A 89 -7.90 7.17 -6.28
CA LEU A 89 -9.34 7.41 -6.45
C LEU A 89 -9.68 8.03 -7.81
N PRO A 90 -9.01 9.10 -8.27
CA PRO A 90 -9.31 9.69 -9.57
C PRO A 90 -9.15 8.69 -10.73
N ALA A 91 -8.11 7.82 -10.68
CA ALA A 91 -7.91 6.80 -11.70
C ALA A 91 -9.05 5.78 -11.69
N LEU A 92 -9.44 5.27 -10.52
CA LEU A 92 -10.51 4.29 -10.37
C LEU A 92 -11.87 4.85 -10.80
N GLU A 93 -12.16 6.11 -10.50
CA GLU A 93 -13.38 6.82 -10.90
C GLU A 93 -13.44 7.02 -12.41
N ALA A 94 -12.30 7.28 -13.04
CA ALA A 94 -12.18 7.36 -14.50
C ALA A 94 -12.34 5.98 -15.21
N GLY A 95 -12.43 4.88 -14.45
CA GLY A 95 -12.48 3.53 -15.01
C GLY A 95 -11.10 2.93 -15.30
N ASP A 96 -10.02 3.62 -14.93
CA ASP A 96 -8.66 3.17 -15.10
C ASP A 96 -8.28 2.14 -14.03
N TRP A 97 -7.37 1.24 -14.35
CA TRP A 97 -6.85 0.28 -13.37
C TRP A 97 -5.61 0.84 -12.68
N VAL A 98 -5.47 0.53 -11.39
CA VAL A 98 -4.29 0.90 -10.61
C VAL A 98 -3.53 -0.36 -10.20
N LEU A 99 -2.22 -0.39 -10.46
CA LEU A 99 -1.29 -1.43 -10.00
C LEU A 99 -0.26 -0.78 -9.07
N CYS A 100 -0.26 -1.15 -7.80
CA CYS A 100 0.56 -0.52 -6.77
C CYS A 100 1.55 -1.48 -6.13
N ASP A 101 2.82 -1.05 -6.00
CA ASP A 101 3.83 -1.71 -5.16
C ASP A 101 3.64 -1.22 -3.72
N ARG A 102 3.11 -2.07 -2.85
CA ARG A 102 2.73 -1.84 -1.46
C ARG A 102 1.47 -0.97 -1.27
N PHE A 103 0.78 -1.24 -0.19
CA PHE A 103 -0.35 -0.47 0.33
C PHE A 103 -0.47 -0.71 1.84
N THR A 104 -1.68 -0.79 2.39
CA THR A 104 -1.96 -0.95 3.83
C THR A 104 -1.30 -2.18 4.45
N GLY A 105 -1.09 -3.24 3.69
CA GLY A 105 -0.44 -4.45 4.18
C GLY A 105 0.99 -4.23 4.65
N SER A 106 1.74 -3.41 3.91
CA SER A 106 3.11 -3.06 4.31
C SER A 106 3.14 -2.32 5.64
N THR A 107 2.24 -1.35 5.89
CA THR A 107 2.18 -0.64 7.18
C THR A 107 1.87 -1.61 8.33
N ALA A 108 0.87 -2.47 8.17
CA ALA A 108 0.55 -3.47 9.19
C ALA A 108 1.73 -4.42 9.47
N ALA A 109 2.45 -4.87 8.42
CA ALA A 109 3.60 -5.75 8.57
C ALA A 109 4.81 -5.05 9.23
N TYR A 110 5.20 -3.87 8.74
CA TYR A 110 6.41 -3.19 9.19
C TYR A 110 6.20 -2.44 10.52
N GLN A 111 5.16 -1.62 10.64
CA GLN A 111 4.90 -0.83 11.84
C GLN A 111 4.15 -1.64 12.92
N GLY A 112 3.24 -2.54 12.51
CA GLY A 112 2.54 -3.43 13.44
C GLY A 112 3.45 -4.55 13.92
N TYR A 113 3.64 -5.58 13.12
CA TYR A 113 4.43 -6.76 13.52
C TYR A 113 5.92 -6.44 13.72
N GLY A 114 6.52 -5.62 12.87
CA GLY A 114 7.93 -5.24 12.94
C GLY A 114 8.25 -4.36 14.15
N ARG A 115 7.60 -3.19 14.28
CA ARG A 115 7.82 -2.22 15.37
C ARG A 115 7.04 -2.54 16.64
N GLY A 116 6.03 -3.41 16.57
CA GLY A 116 5.19 -3.75 17.73
C GLY A 116 4.11 -2.73 18.06
N LEU A 117 3.72 -1.88 17.11
CA LEU A 117 2.60 -0.95 17.30
C LEU A 117 1.27 -1.70 17.24
N SER A 118 0.24 -1.17 17.90
CA SER A 118 -1.10 -1.75 17.92
C SER A 118 -1.66 -1.90 16.51
N LEU A 119 -2.09 -3.09 16.14
CA LEU A 119 -2.75 -3.34 14.86
C LEU A 119 -4.09 -2.63 14.76
N ASP A 120 -4.83 -2.51 15.87
CA ASP A 120 -6.11 -1.79 15.91
C ASP A 120 -5.92 -0.30 15.62
N LEU A 121 -4.87 0.32 16.18
CA LEU A 121 -4.50 1.70 15.86
C LEU A 121 -4.14 1.85 14.39
N ILE A 122 -3.38 0.91 13.84
CA ILE A 122 -2.99 0.92 12.43
C ILE A 122 -4.23 0.78 11.54
N GLU A 123 -5.17 -0.11 11.86
CA GLU A 123 -6.41 -0.28 11.10
C GLU A 123 -7.29 0.99 11.12
N GLN A 124 -7.35 1.70 12.26
CA GLN A 124 -8.04 2.99 12.34
C GLN A 124 -7.38 4.07 11.46
N LEU A 125 -6.05 4.18 11.51
CA LEU A 125 -5.29 5.10 10.66
C LEU A 125 -5.40 4.74 9.17
N GLU A 126 -5.39 3.46 8.83
CA GLU A 126 -5.63 2.98 7.46
C GLU A 126 -7.02 3.41 6.98
N ALA A 127 -8.06 3.26 7.81
CA ALA A 127 -9.41 3.68 7.46
C ALA A 127 -9.49 5.20 7.20
N ILE A 128 -8.82 6.01 8.02
CA ILE A 128 -8.73 7.47 7.83
C ILE A 128 -7.97 7.79 6.53
N ALA A 129 -6.78 7.23 6.36
CA ALA A 129 -5.89 7.56 5.24
C ALA A 129 -6.42 7.07 3.88
N THR A 130 -7.27 6.05 3.87
CA THR A 130 -7.80 5.47 2.63
C THR A 130 -9.24 5.85 2.34
N GLY A 131 -9.95 6.47 3.31
CA GLY A 131 -11.40 6.65 3.22
C GLY A 131 -12.16 5.31 3.09
N GLY A 132 -11.56 4.23 3.61
CA GLY A 132 -12.10 2.87 3.51
C GLY A 132 -11.80 2.16 2.18
N LEU A 133 -11.01 2.76 1.28
CA LEU A 133 -10.59 2.12 0.03
C LEU A 133 -9.82 0.82 0.32
N ARG A 134 -10.21 -0.24 -0.37
CA ARG A 134 -9.53 -1.54 -0.34
C ARG A 134 -9.12 -1.96 -1.74
N ALA A 135 -8.04 -2.74 -1.83
CA ALA A 135 -7.65 -3.36 -3.09
C ALA A 135 -8.66 -4.43 -3.51
N ASP A 136 -8.98 -4.47 -4.80
CA ASP A 136 -9.79 -5.55 -5.40
C ASP A 136 -9.04 -6.87 -5.39
N LEU A 137 -7.70 -6.78 -5.46
CA LEU A 137 -6.81 -7.93 -5.44
C LEU A 137 -5.47 -7.57 -4.82
N THR A 138 -5.02 -8.34 -3.85
CA THR A 138 -3.66 -8.28 -3.32
C THR A 138 -2.93 -9.59 -3.61
N LEU A 139 -1.78 -9.49 -4.28
CA LEU A 139 -0.84 -10.60 -4.46
C LEU A 139 0.28 -10.47 -3.42
N TRP A 140 0.43 -11.48 -2.57
CA TRP A 140 1.53 -11.56 -1.63
C TRP A 140 2.65 -12.42 -2.20
N LEU A 141 3.78 -11.79 -2.51
CA LEU A 141 5.00 -12.45 -2.94
C LEU A 141 5.71 -13.01 -1.70
N ASP A 142 5.44 -14.27 -1.42
CA ASP A 142 6.01 -14.98 -0.27
C ASP A 142 7.43 -15.44 -0.61
N LEU A 143 8.41 -14.89 0.08
CA LEU A 143 9.82 -15.23 -0.04
C LEU A 143 10.41 -15.51 1.34
N PRO A 144 11.12 -16.65 1.55
CA PRO A 144 11.87 -16.88 2.77
C PRO A 144 12.84 -15.73 3.07
N LEU A 145 12.91 -15.31 4.34
CA LEU A 145 13.74 -14.17 4.76
C LEU A 145 15.20 -14.33 4.35
N GLU A 146 15.76 -15.53 4.49
CA GLU A 146 17.15 -15.82 4.11
C GLU A 146 17.42 -15.52 2.63
N GLN A 147 16.51 -15.92 1.75
CA GLN A 147 16.62 -15.61 0.32
C GLN A 147 16.45 -14.09 0.06
N SER A 148 15.56 -13.42 0.80
CA SER A 148 15.43 -11.97 0.74
C SER A 148 16.76 -11.28 1.09
N LEU A 149 17.39 -11.70 2.18
CA LEU A 149 18.69 -11.16 2.60
C LEU A 149 19.78 -11.43 1.55
N GLN A 150 19.83 -12.65 0.99
CA GLN A 150 20.77 -13.00 -0.07
C GLN A 150 20.59 -12.13 -1.32
N ARG A 151 19.35 -11.92 -1.78
CA ARG A 151 19.07 -11.11 -2.98
C ARG A 151 19.41 -9.63 -2.81
N ARG A 152 19.55 -9.16 -1.58
CA ARG A 152 19.89 -7.77 -1.24
C ARG A 152 21.37 -7.56 -0.92
N GLN A 153 22.18 -8.62 -0.90
CA GLN A 153 23.62 -8.52 -0.66
C GLN A 153 24.29 -7.56 -1.66
N GLY A 154 25.21 -6.73 -1.19
CA GLY A 154 25.93 -5.74 -1.99
C GLY A 154 25.13 -4.46 -2.29
N ARG A 155 23.91 -4.30 -1.79
CA ARG A 155 23.13 -3.06 -1.88
C ARG A 155 23.17 -2.31 -0.55
N ALA A 156 23.23 -0.97 -0.61
CA ALA A 156 23.08 -0.16 0.58
C ALA A 156 21.68 -0.38 1.17
N ALA A 157 21.64 -0.73 2.46
CA ALA A 157 20.37 -0.87 3.18
C ALA A 157 19.80 0.52 3.50
N ASP A 158 18.49 0.69 3.31
CA ASP A 158 17.80 1.86 3.84
C ASP A 158 17.58 1.72 5.38
N ARG A 159 17.04 2.77 6.00
CA ARG A 159 16.81 2.82 7.44
C ARG A 159 15.92 1.67 7.96
N ILE A 160 14.94 1.27 7.19
CA ILE A 160 14.01 0.18 7.55
C ILE A 160 14.71 -1.16 7.43
N GLU A 161 15.42 -1.39 6.34
CA GLU A 161 16.23 -2.60 6.13
C GLU A 161 17.34 -2.76 7.17
N ALA A 162 17.92 -1.65 7.65
CA ALA A 162 18.93 -1.62 8.69
C ALA A 162 18.39 -1.92 10.10
N SER A 163 17.09 -2.12 10.30
CA SER A 163 16.48 -2.44 11.60
C SER A 163 16.82 -3.84 12.14
N GLY A 164 17.55 -4.65 11.37
CA GLY A 164 18.13 -5.93 11.80
C GLY A 164 17.25 -7.15 11.51
N ALA A 165 17.87 -8.34 11.59
CA ALA A 165 17.26 -9.60 11.18
C ALA A 165 16.02 -9.98 12.00
N ALA A 166 16.04 -9.74 13.31
CA ALA A 166 14.89 -10.02 14.19
C ALA A 166 13.64 -9.19 13.83
N PHE A 167 13.84 -7.92 13.46
CA PHE A 167 12.77 -7.05 12.97
C PHE A 167 12.21 -7.60 11.64
N LEU A 168 13.07 -7.92 10.68
CA LEU A 168 12.67 -8.44 9.38
C LEU A 168 11.98 -9.81 9.49
N ALA A 169 12.37 -10.64 10.46
CA ALA A 169 11.68 -11.92 10.73
C ALA A 169 10.24 -11.70 11.20
N ARG A 170 10.01 -10.73 12.10
CA ARG A 170 8.65 -10.35 12.52
C ARG A 170 7.82 -9.81 11.37
N VAL A 171 8.41 -8.97 10.51
CA VAL A 171 7.75 -8.45 9.31
C VAL A 171 7.34 -9.57 8.36
N ALA A 172 8.25 -10.51 8.08
CA ALA A 172 7.95 -11.66 7.20
C ALA A 172 6.82 -12.53 7.76
N ALA A 173 6.86 -12.85 9.06
CA ALA A 173 5.77 -13.57 9.73
C ALA A 173 4.45 -12.78 9.70
N GLY A 174 4.52 -11.46 9.87
CA GLY A 174 3.38 -10.55 9.79
C GLY A 174 2.69 -10.58 8.43
N PHE A 175 3.45 -10.58 7.33
CA PHE A 175 2.87 -10.74 5.99
C PHE A 175 2.08 -12.04 5.84
N GLY A 176 2.58 -13.16 6.36
CA GLY A 176 1.87 -14.45 6.34
C GLY A 176 0.54 -14.39 7.07
N GLN A 177 0.52 -13.84 8.30
CA GLN A 177 -0.71 -13.70 9.08
C GLN A 177 -1.70 -12.72 8.42
N LEU A 178 -1.21 -11.63 7.83
CA LEU A 178 -2.06 -10.67 7.11
C LEU A 178 -2.66 -11.29 5.85
N ALA A 179 -1.89 -12.06 5.10
CA ALA A 179 -2.35 -12.73 3.89
C ALA A 179 -3.49 -13.69 4.20
N GLU A 180 -3.38 -14.48 5.27
CA GLU A 180 -4.44 -15.37 5.74
C GLU A 180 -5.68 -14.58 6.20
N ARG A 181 -5.51 -13.61 7.10
CA ARG A 181 -6.61 -12.78 7.65
C ARG A 181 -7.35 -11.98 6.59
N ARG A 182 -6.65 -11.45 5.58
CA ARG A 182 -7.19 -10.55 4.55
C ARG A 182 -7.51 -11.26 3.23
N GLY A 183 -7.32 -12.58 3.15
CA GLY A 183 -7.62 -13.39 1.97
C GLY A 183 -6.77 -13.04 0.74
N TRP A 184 -5.50 -12.70 0.94
CA TRP A 184 -4.59 -12.37 -0.16
C TRP A 184 -4.20 -13.62 -0.96
N LEU A 185 -3.90 -13.44 -2.22
CA LEU A 185 -3.40 -14.53 -3.06
C LEU A 185 -1.90 -14.70 -2.83
N ARG A 186 -1.53 -15.82 -2.22
CA ARG A 186 -0.12 -16.19 -1.99
C ARG A 186 0.54 -16.62 -3.28
N LEU A 187 1.74 -16.14 -3.51
CA LEU A 187 2.62 -16.47 -4.62
C LEU A 187 4.00 -16.87 -4.10
N ASP A 188 4.43 -18.08 -4.40
CA ASP A 188 5.80 -18.51 -4.09
C ASP A 188 6.81 -17.73 -4.93
N ALA A 189 7.49 -16.78 -4.29
CA ALA A 189 8.49 -15.92 -4.91
C ALA A 189 9.91 -16.52 -4.87
N SER A 190 10.08 -17.73 -4.34
CA SER A 190 11.34 -18.49 -4.37
C SER A 190 11.59 -19.19 -5.71
N ALA A 191 10.51 -19.44 -6.45
CA ALA A 191 10.56 -20.08 -7.75
C ALA A 191 11.32 -19.22 -8.80
N PRO A 192 11.76 -19.81 -9.92
CA PRO A 192 12.37 -19.10 -11.03
C PRO A 192 11.46 -17.98 -11.57
N LEU A 193 12.05 -16.83 -11.92
CA LEU A 193 11.32 -15.62 -12.35
C LEU A 193 10.23 -15.88 -13.39
N PRO A 194 10.44 -16.66 -14.48
CA PRO A 194 9.38 -16.93 -15.45
C PRO A 194 8.17 -17.65 -14.85
N GLN A 195 8.40 -18.56 -13.88
CA GLN A 195 7.33 -19.28 -13.20
C GLN A 195 6.54 -18.38 -12.26
N VAL A 196 7.21 -17.50 -11.52
CA VAL A 196 6.58 -16.49 -10.66
C VAL A 196 5.69 -15.58 -11.51
N THR A 197 6.21 -15.06 -12.62
CA THR A 197 5.46 -14.20 -13.54
C THR A 197 4.23 -14.90 -14.14
N ALA A 198 4.40 -16.16 -14.57
CA ALA A 198 3.29 -16.96 -15.09
C ALA A 198 2.21 -17.21 -14.02
N ALA A 199 2.63 -17.47 -12.78
CA ALA A 199 1.72 -17.66 -11.66
C ALA A 199 0.97 -16.37 -11.30
N CYS A 200 1.64 -15.20 -11.27
CA CYS A 200 0.98 -13.89 -11.13
C CYS A 200 -0.15 -13.71 -12.14
N ARG A 201 0.15 -13.92 -13.43
CA ARG A 201 -0.84 -13.78 -14.52
C ARG A 201 -2.02 -14.73 -14.35
N ARG A 202 -1.75 -16.01 -14.04
CA ARG A 202 -2.82 -17.01 -13.81
C ARG A 202 -3.73 -16.62 -12.64
N LEU A 203 -3.17 -16.16 -11.52
CA LEU A 203 -3.95 -15.74 -10.34
C LEU A 203 -4.83 -14.53 -10.66
N ILE A 204 -4.29 -13.54 -11.36
CA ILE A 204 -5.05 -12.36 -11.80
C ILE A 204 -6.18 -12.77 -12.75
N GLN A 205 -5.89 -13.60 -13.76
CA GLN A 205 -6.87 -14.09 -14.71
C GLN A 205 -7.98 -14.90 -14.01
N ALA A 206 -7.61 -15.78 -13.10
CA ALA A 206 -8.58 -16.60 -12.37
C ALA A 206 -9.51 -15.78 -11.48
N ARG A 207 -8.99 -14.67 -10.90
CA ARG A 207 -9.76 -13.82 -9.97
C ARG A 207 -10.59 -12.77 -10.67
N LEU A 208 -10.07 -12.15 -11.74
CA LEU A 208 -10.69 -11.02 -12.42
C LEU A 208 -11.28 -11.38 -13.80
N GLY A 209 -10.90 -12.51 -14.38
CA GLY A 209 -11.39 -12.97 -15.68
C GLY A 209 -12.76 -13.67 -15.64
N ARG A 210 -13.24 -14.04 -14.46
CA ARG A 210 -14.63 -14.50 -14.27
C ARG A 210 -15.50 -13.26 -14.12
N GLY A 211 -16.28 -12.94 -15.14
CA GLY A 211 -17.18 -11.80 -15.14
C GLY A 211 -17.94 -11.68 -13.84
N ASP A 212 -17.79 -10.58 -13.20
CA ASP A 212 -18.53 -9.94 -12.09
C ASP A 212 -19.50 -10.84 -11.27
N GLN A 213 -18.94 -11.73 -10.46
CA GLN A 213 -19.61 -12.31 -9.29
C GLN A 213 -18.69 -12.12 -8.06
N GLY A 214 -18.24 -10.90 -7.83
CA GLY A 214 -17.59 -10.53 -6.58
C GLY A 214 -18.60 -10.37 -5.47
N PRO A 215 -18.26 -10.66 -4.19
CA PRO A 215 -19.10 -10.28 -3.08
C PRO A 215 -19.33 -8.76 -3.13
N ALA A 216 -20.58 -8.34 -3.00
CA ALA A 216 -20.98 -6.95 -2.94
C ALA A 216 -20.09 -6.21 -1.93
N ALA A 217 -19.47 -5.12 -2.35
CA ALA A 217 -18.75 -4.25 -1.42
C ALA A 217 -19.70 -3.87 -0.29
N PRO A 218 -19.28 -3.92 0.98
CA PRO A 218 -20.10 -3.37 2.04
C PRO A 218 -20.36 -1.91 1.72
N SER A 219 -21.65 -1.53 1.82
CA SER A 219 -22.15 -0.17 1.64
C SER A 219 -21.26 0.81 2.43
N PRO A 220 -20.90 1.99 1.88
CA PRO A 220 -20.11 2.96 2.62
C PRO A 220 -20.87 3.28 3.91
N ALA A 221 -20.19 3.05 5.05
CA ALA A 221 -20.69 3.50 6.34
C ALA A 221 -20.94 5.00 6.23
N ALA A 222 -22.10 5.42 6.70
CA ALA A 222 -22.58 6.80 6.69
C ALA A 222 -21.45 7.77 7.03
N SER A 223 -21.24 8.75 6.16
CA SER A 223 -20.37 9.87 6.38
C SER A 223 -20.64 10.47 7.76
N VAL A 224 -19.67 10.38 8.65
CA VAL A 224 -19.67 11.18 9.87
C VAL A 224 -19.45 12.61 9.38
N GLY A 225 -20.55 13.34 9.23
CA GLY A 225 -20.53 14.76 8.92
C GLY A 225 -19.82 15.50 10.06
N PHE A 226 -18.66 16.02 9.79
CA PHE A 226 -18.01 17.00 10.64
C PHE A 226 -18.65 18.33 10.30
N GLU A 227 -19.76 18.67 10.98
CA GLU A 227 -20.25 20.04 10.98
C GLU A 227 -19.24 20.90 11.78
N ALA A 228 -18.46 21.68 11.07
CA ALA A 228 -17.59 22.68 11.67
C ALA A 228 -18.48 23.84 12.16
N GLU A 229 -18.88 23.82 13.42
CA GLU A 229 -19.35 25.02 14.10
C GLU A 229 -18.19 25.99 14.20
N ALA A 230 -18.29 27.11 13.46
CA ALA A 230 -17.38 28.22 13.58
C ALA A 230 -17.60 28.88 14.95
N PRO A 231 -16.54 29.01 15.80
CA PRO A 231 -16.68 29.72 17.04
C PRO A 231 -16.94 31.23 16.76
N GLY A 232 -18.09 31.72 17.21
CA GLY A 232 -18.45 33.13 17.15
C GLY A 232 -17.41 34.00 17.85
N LEU A 233 -16.87 34.98 17.12
CA LEU A 233 -15.98 36.01 17.67
C LEU A 233 -16.78 36.90 18.66
N PRO A 234 -16.30 37.13 19.88
CA PRO A 234 -16.93 38.03 20.79
C PRO A 234 -16.75 39.50 20.32
N GLY A 235 -17.85 40.23 20.32
CA GLY A 235 -17.97 41.57 19.84
C GLY A 235 -16.94 42.54 20.46
N SER A 236 -16.42 43.43 19.61
CA SER A 236 -15.60 44.57 19.94
C SER A 236 -16.34 45.51 20.89
N ARG A 237 -15.90 45.64 22.14
CA ARG A 237 -16.28 46.75 23.02
C ARG A 237 -15.49 47.99 22.63
N SER A 238 -16.20 48.96 22.13
CA SER A 238 -15.73 50.33 21.95
C SER A 238 -15.38 50.94 23.32
N LEU A 239 -14.13 51.34 23.51
CA LEU A 239 -13.70 52.21 24.60
C LEU A 239 -13.64 53.62 24.06
N ASN A 240 -14.72 54.39 24.28
CA ASN A 240 -14.69 55.86 24.38
C ASN A 240 -14.70 56.22 25.87
N GLY A 241 -13.71 57.00 26.32
CA GLY A 241 -13.56 57.58 27.63
C GLY A 241 -12.14 58.00 27.88
#